data_342eecb76e264ebf7f50426258794189
#
_entry.id   342eecb76e264ebf7f50426258794189
#
_cell.length_a   1.000
_cell.length_b   1.000
_cell.length_c   1.000
_cell.angle_alpha   90.00
_cell.angle_beta   90.00
_cell.angle_gamma   90.00
#
_symmetry.space_group_name_H-M   'P 1'
#
loop_
_entity.id
_entity.type
_entity.pdbx_description
1 polymer ?
#
loop_
_entity_poly.entity_id
_entity_poly.type
_entity_poly.pdbx_seq_one_letter_code
_entity_poly.pdbx_strand_id
1 'polypeptide(L)'
;MSNILIIKHGSLGDIAQASGAIQDISEYHKNDQIYLLTTKPYFDLFKKNPNLTDVILDKRLSRFNLIYLYSLMRKIKKMKISKVYDLQNSSRTNFYKRILFPNSNLNIWSSSETTLPNDKTKEEFDKKSVLERFKHQLQTSEINTNHTMLPDFSWSCTDISKIKSEYKLEKYIVLFPFCSPHLAQKKWPYYNELIEKIKGQYNDLYKIVVAPGPDEINDAKDISALCILDNGKALDISQLSSLIKDSSFVIANDTGPAHMAAHLGAKGLTLFGSHTTAYKVSIERENFKAIQVNDLAKLSTDKVFDKINLN
;
A
#
# COMPACT_ATOMS: atom_id res chain seq x y z
N MET A 1 13.48 -4.45 -28.00
CA MET A 1 13.31 -4.79 -26.58
C MET A 1 14.05 -3.74 -25.77
N SER A 2 13.32 -2.90 -25.07
CA SER A 2 13.86 -1.81 -24.26
C SER A 2 13.91 -2.20 -22.78
N ASN A 3 14.62 -1.44 -21.97
CA ASN A 3 14.63 -1.63 -20.53
C ASN A 3 13.92 -0.47 -19.85
N ILE A 4 12.89 -0.77 -19.09
CA ILE A 4 12.00 0.15 -18.42
C ILE A 4 12.29 0.10 -16.90
N LEU A 5 12.37 1.23 -16.24
CA LEU A 5 12.55 1.31 -14.80
C LEU A 5 11.32 1.93 -14.14
N ILE A 6 10.70 1.22 -13.21
CA ILE A 6 9.69 1.75 -12.31
C ILE A 6 10.36 2.05 -10.96
N ILE A 7 10.04 3.19 -10.35
CA ILE A 7 10.54 3.53 -9.01
C ILE A 7 9.36 3.60 -8.02
N LYS A 8 9.37 2.70 -7.03
CA LYS A 8 8.39 2.70 -5.93
C LYS A 8 9.05 2.20 -4.64
N HIS A 9 9.29 3.11 -3.70
CA HIS A 9 10.02 2.81 -2.47
C HIS A 9 9.14 2.37 -1.29
N GLY A 10 7.88 2.69 -1.28
CA GLY A 10 6.92 2.51 -0.18
C GLY A 10 6.13 3.80 0.05
N SER A 11 5.27 3.94 1.06
CA SER A 11 4.97 2.94 2.10
C SER A 11 4.15 1.73 1.61
N LEU A 12 3.74 0.84 2.52
CA LEU A 12 2.95 -0.37 2.17
C LEU A 12 1.63 -0.01 1.47
N GLY A 13 0.89 0.95 2.02
CA GLY A 13 -0.34 1.45 1.40
C GLY A 13 -0.11 2.04 0.00
N ASP A 14 0.97 2.81 -0.17
CA ASP A 14 1.34 3.38 -1.47
C ASP A 14 1.72 2.31 -2.50
N ILE A 15 2.25 1.17 -2.05
CA ILE A 15 2.58 0.04 -2.95
C ILE A 15 1.30 -0.63 -3.42
N ALA A 16 0.35 -0.89 -2.51
CA ALA A 16 -0.94 -1.45 -2.88
C ALA A 16 -1.69 -0.54 -3.88
N GLN A 17 -1.68 0.77 -3.66
CA GLN A 17 -2.25 1.76 -4.58
C GLN A 17 -1.56 1.79 -5.95
N ALA A 18 -0.23 1.61 -5.99
CA ALA A 18 0.52 1.66 -7.23
C ALA A 18 0.40 0.39 -8.09
N SER A 19 -0.22 -0.69 -7.58
CA SER A 19 -0.31 -1.98 -8.29
C SER A 19 -0.98 -1.84 -9.66
N GLY A 20 -2.08 -1.09 -9.76
CA GLY A 20 -2.75 -0.86 -11.04
C GLY A 20 -1.90 -0.06 -12.03
N ALA A 21 -1.20 0.97 -11.57
CA ALA A 21 -0.28 1.74 -12.41
C ALA A 21 0.91 0.88 -12.89
N ILE A 22 1.44 0.01 -12.03
CA ILE A 22 2.50 -0.95 -12.41
C ILE A 22 1.98 -1.93 -13.45
N GLN A 23 0.75 -2.40 -13.32
CA GLN A 23 0.13 -3.30 -14.30
C GLN A 23 -0.06 -2.59 -15.65
N ASP A 24 -0.63 -1.40 -15.70
CA ASP A 24 -0.81 -0.63 -16.96
C ASP A 24 0.52 -0.36 -17.66
N ILE A 25 1.58 -0.01 -16.90
CA ILE A 25 2.94 0.13 -17.45
C ILE A 25 3.42 -1.19 -18.05
N SER A 26 3.20 -2.30 -17.35
CA SER A 26 3.65 -3.63 -17.82
C SER A 26 2.92 -4.10 -19.06
N GLU A 27 1.63 -3.84 -19.16
CA GLU A 27 0.83 -4.18 -20.34
C GLU A 27 1.25 -3.35 -21.56
N TYR A 28 1.53 -2.05 -21.37
CA TYR A 28 2.03 -1.18 -22.41
C TYR A 28 3.41 -1.63 -22.92
N HIS A 29 4.28 -2.03 -22.00
CA HIS A 29 5.66 -2.48 -22.25
C HIS A 29 5.80 -4.01 -22.32
N LYS A 30 4.76 -4.75 -22.75
CA LYS A 30 4.73 -6.22 -22.76
C LYS A 30 5.89 -6.90 -23.50
N ASN A 31 6.54 -6.20 -24.42
CA ASN A 31 7.69 -6.68 -25.18
C ASN A 31 9.04 -6.20 -24.63
N ASP A 32 9.05 -5.46 -23.52
CA ASP A 32 10.22 -4.86 -22.91
C ASP A 32 10.60 -5.54 -21.59
N GLN A 33 11.79 -5.26 -21.08
CA GLN A 33 12.22 -5.72 -19.76
C GLN A 33 11.85 -4.66 -18.71
N ILE A 34 11.09 -5.05 -17.67
CA ILE A 34 10.59 -4.14 -16.66
C ILE A 34 11.28 -4.39 -15.34
N TYR A 35 11.98 -3.39 -14.87
CA TYR A 35 12.71 -3.40 -13.59
C TYR A 35 12.04 -2.47 -12.59
N LEU A 36 12.04 -2.86 -11.31
CA LEU A 36 11.50 -2.01 -10.26
C LEU A 36 12.55 -1.71 -9.20
N LEU A 37 12.78 -0.42 -8.94
CA LEU A 37 13.66 0.05 -7.86
C LEU A 37 12.83 0.26 -6.59
N THR A 38 13.14 -0.50 -5.54
CA THR A 38 12.43 -0.44 -4.25
C THR A 38 13.36 -0.56 -3.06
N THR A 39 12.81 -0.43 -1.85
CA THR A 39 13.54 -0.52 -0.58
C THR A 39 13.49 -1.92 0.03
N LYS A 40 14.37 -2.19 1.00
CA LYS A 40 14.52 -3.50 1.64
C LYS A 40 13.20 -4.14 2.11
N PRO A 41 12.26 -3.42 2.79
CA PRO A 41 11.02 -4.02 3.28
C PRO A 41 10.12 -4.62 2.18
N TYR A 42 10.24 -4.13 0.95
CA TYR A 42 9.36 -4.51 -0.16
C TYR A 42 10.07 -5.29 -1.27
N PHE A 43 11.37 -5.50 -1.12
CA PHE A 43 12.19 -6.13 -2.14
C PHE A 43 11.74 -7.55 -2.47
N ASP A 44 11.53 -8.38 -1.44
CA ASP A 44 11.11 -9.76 -1.61
C ASP A 44 9.63 -9.88 -2.02
N LEU A 45 8.80 -8.92 -1.60
CA LEU A 45 7.42 -8.80 -2.08
C LEU A 45 7.37 -8.59 -3.60
N PHE A 46 8.08 -7.59 -4.11
CA PHE A 46 8.05 -7.27 -5.54
C PHE A 46 8.67 -8.35 -6.43
N LYS A 47 9.55 -9.19 -5.91
CA LYS A 47 10.04 -10.37 -6.64
C LYS A 47 8.94 -11.38 -6.99
N LYS A 48 7.83 -11.35 -6.27
CA LYS A 48 6.65 -12.19 -6.54
C LYS A 48 5.71 -11.56 -7.58
N ASN A 49 5.93 -10.30 -7.97
CA ASN A 49 5.06 -9.63 -8.93
C ASN A 49 5.30 -10.17 -10.34
N PRO A 50 4.29 -10.78 -10.99
CA PRO A 50 4.44 -11.43 -12.30
C PRO A 50 4.70 -10.43 -13.44
N ASN A 51 4.44 -9.15 -13.20
CA ASN A 51 4.58 -8.10 -14.20
C ASN A 51 6.00 -7.51 -14.27
N LEU A 52 6.94 -8.02 -13.47
CA LEU A 52 8.30 -7.48 -13.39
C LEU A 52 9.32 -8.52 -13.87
N THR A 53 10.34 -8.05 -14.58
CA THR A 53 11.49 -8.88 -14.98
C THR A 53 12.44 -9.09 -13.81
N ASP A 54 12.76 -8.03 -13.08
CA ASP A 54 13.63 -8.11 -11.89
C ASP A 54 13.43 -6.89 -10.99
N VAL A 55 13.92 -6.99 -9.76
CA VAL A 55 13.80 -5.96 -8.71
C VAL A 55 15.19 -5.46 -8.31
N ILE A 56 15.35 -4.16 -8.21
CA ILE A 56 16.58 -3.49 -7.81
C ILE A 56 16.42 -2.97 -6.39
N LEU A 57 17.34 -3.35 -5.51
CA LEU A 57 17.36 -2.86 -4.13
C LEU A 57 17.97 -1.46 -4.05
N ASP A 58 17.18 -0.48 -3.60
CA ASP A 58 17.69 0.79 -3.06
C ASP A 58 17.89 0.65 -1.54
N LYS A 59 19.14 0.64 -1.10
CA LYS A 59 19.48 0.62 0.34
C LYS A 59 19.16 1.94 1.05
N ARG A 60 18.81 3.00 0.30
CA ARG A 60 18.51 4.34 0.82
C ARG A 60 19.59 4.91 1.76
N LEU A 61 20.85 4.58 1.52
CA LEU A 61 21.94 5.17 2.28
C LEU A 61 21.99 6.70 2.07
N SER A 62 22.75 7.39 2.91
CA SER A 62 22.90 8.85 2.82
C SER A 62 23.21 9.30 1.40
N ARG A 63 22.69 10.47 1.01
CA ARG A 63 23.01 11.12 -0.28
C ARG A 63 24.48 11.52 -0.40
N PHE A 64 25.22 11.54 0.71
CA PHE A 64 26.65 11.79 0.77
C PHE A 64 27.49 10.51 0.67
N ASN A 65 26.86 9.33 0.66
CA ASN A 65 27.60 8.07 0.44
C ASN A 65 27.90 7.89 -1.05
N LEU A 66 28.97 8.50 -1.52
CA LEU A 66 29.35 8.51 -2.94
C LEU A 66 29.66 7.12 -3.49
N ILE A 67 30.22 6.22 -2.67
CA ILE A 67 30.50 4.83 -3.07
C ILE A 67 29.19 4.11 -3.40
N TYR A 68 28.20 4.23 -2.53
CA TYR A 68 26.88 3.66 -2.77
C TYR A 68 26.21 4.25 -4.01
N LEU A 69 26.20 5.57 -4.14
CA LEU A 69 25.61 6.25 -5.29
C LEU A 69 26.29 5.84 -6.59
N TYR A 70 27.62 5.75 -6.60
CA TYR A 70 28.37 5.28 -7.76
C TYR A 70 28.01 3.82 -8.12
N SER A 71 27.92 2.94 -7.11
CA SER A 71 27.51 1.55 -7.30
C SER A 71 26.08 1.44 -7.89
N LEU A 72 25.14 2.19 -7.35
CA LEU A 72 23.75 2.23 -7.85
C LEU A 72 23.71 2.79 -9.29
N MET A 73 24.42 3.89 -9.54
CA MET A 73 24.53 4.49 -10.86
C MET A 73 25.14 3.52 -11.88
N ARG A 74 26.24 2.83 -11.52
CA ARG A 74 26.88 1.84 -12.38
C ARG A 74 25.94 0.70 -12.74
N LYS A 75 25.15 0.21 -11.75
CA LYS A 75 24.14 -0.83 -11.96
C LYS A 75 23.08 -0.37 -12.96
N ILE A 76 22.48 0.79 -12.74
CA ILE A 76 21.42 1.33 -13.59
C ILE A 76 21.93 1.65 -15.00
N LYS A 77 23.12 2.26 -15.13
CA LYS A 77 23.71 2.56 -16.44
C LYS A 77 23.99 1.31 -17.27
N LYS A 78 24.45 0.21 -16.65
CA LYS A 78 24.66 -1.07 -17.34
C LYS A 78 23.37 -1.64 -17.92
N MET A 79 22.24 -1.34 -17.31
CA MET A 79 20.93 -1.81 -17.76
C MET A 79 20.39 -1.02 -18.97
N LYS A 80 21.04 0.06 -19.39
CA LYS A 80 20.64 0.88 -20.56
C LYS A 80 19.16 1.24 -20.52
N ILE A 81 18.69 1.77 -19.38
CA ILE A 81 17.29 2.14 -19.20
C ILE A 81 16.88 3.21 -20.21
N SER A 82 15.83 2.96 -20.96
CA SER A 82 15.28 3.84 -21.98
C SER A 82 14.15 4.74 -21.44
N LYS A 83 13.38 4.26 -20.46
CA LYS A 83 12.26 5.00 -19.85
C LYS A 83 12.20 4.73 -18.35
N VAL A 84 11.89 5.77 -17.59
CA VAL A 84 11.67 5.70 -16.15
C VAL A 84 10.27 6.18 -15.80
N TYR A 85 9.56 5.42 -14.99
CA TYR A 85 8.29 5.81 -14.37
C TYR A 85 8.52 5.98 -12.86
N ASP A 86 8.64 7.22 -12.40
CA ASP A 86 8.76 7.54 -10.98
C ASP A 86 7.37 7.63 -10.34
N LEU A 87 6.89 6.50 -9.79
CA LEU A 87 5.64 6.44 -9.04
C LEU A 87 5.82 6.80 -7.55
N GLN A 88 7.06 7.09 -7.12
CA GLN A 88 7.35 7.53 -5.76
C GLN A 88 7.25 9.04 -5.59
N ASN A 89 7.65 9.81 -6.60
CA ASN A 89 7.54 11.28 -6.64
C ASN A 89 8.09 11.97 -5.36
N SER A 90 9.30 11.60 -4.93
CA SER A 90 9.91 12.08 -3.70
C SER A 90 11.15 12.93 -3.96
N SER A 91 11.57 13.73 -2.96
CA SER A 91 12.84 14.50 -3.04
C SER A 91 14.06 13.60 -3.31
N ARG A 92 13.98 12.31 -2.92
CA ARG A 92 15.05 11.35 -3.19
C ARG A 92 15.04 10.89 -4.65
N THR A 93 13.88 10.61 -5.21
CA THR A 93 13.78 10.21 -6.62
C THR A 93 14.12 11.37 -7.55
N ASN A 94 13.77 12.60 -7.19
CA ASN A 94 14.23 13.81 -7.89
C ASN A 94 15.74 13.98 -7.84
N PHE A 95 16.38 13.66 -6.70
CA PHE A 95 17.84 13.61 -6.62
C PHE A 95 18.42 12.53 -7.55
N TYR A 96 17.81 11.32 -7.61
CA TYR A 96 18.22 10.28 -8.55
C TYR A 96 18.05 10.70 -10.01
N LYS A 97 16.96 11.38 -10.37
CA LYS A 97 16.80 11.95 -11.70
C LYS A 97 17.99 12.80 -12.10
N ARG A 98 18.42 13.72 -11.22
CA ARG A 98 19.52 14.65 -11.50
C ARG A 98 20.86 13.95 -11.69
N ILE A 99 21.19 12.92 -10.90
CA ILE A 99 22.51 12.26 -10.93
C ILE A 99 22.58 11.07 -11.90
N LEU A 100 21.47 10.33 -12.07
CA LEU A 100 21.47 9.12 -12.92
C LEU A 100 21.02 9.44 -14.35
N PHE A 101 20.19 10.45 -14.53
CA PHE A 101 19.60 10.84 -15.80
C PHE A 101 19.67 12.35 -16.02
N PRO A 102 20.87 12.97 -16.00
CA PRO A 102 21.03 14.44 -16.02
C PRO A 102 20.43 15.12 -17.24
N ASN A 103 20.37 14.41 -18.37
CA ASN A 103 19.82 14.93 -19.64
C ASN A 103 18.40 14.38 -19.93
N SER A 104 17.69 13.87 -18.89
CA SER A 104 16.36 13.31 -19.10
C SER A 104 15.32 14.40 -19.38
N ASN A 105 14.63 14.23 -20.47
CA ASN A 105 13.40 14.97 -20.81
C ASN A 105 12.17 14.14 -20.42
N LEU A 106 10.97 14.64 -20.76
CA LEU A 106 9.70 13.96 -20.51
C LEU A 106 9.66 12.54 -21.14
N ASN A 107 10.32 12.34 -22.27
CA ASN A 107 10.32 11.07 -22.97
C ASN A 107 11.10 9.99 -22.19
N ILE A 108 12.10 10.39 -21.39
CA ILE A 108 12.93 9.45 -20.62
C ILE A 108 12.42 9.32 -19.19
N TRP A 109 11.95 10.39 -18.54
CA TRP A 109 11.54 10.39 -17.15
C TRP A 109 10.12 10.89 -16.97
N SER A 110 9.20 10.00 -16.61
CA SER A 110 7.82 10.31 -16.25
C SER A 110 7.65 10.36 -14.73
N SER A 111 7.16 11.47 -14.22
CA SER A 111 6.86 11.72 -12.80
C SER A 111 5.73 12.74 -12.68
N SER A 112 5.15 12.92 -11.52
CA SER A 112 4.14 13.96 -11.29
C SER A 112 4.65 15.38 -11.59
N GLU A 113 5.97 15.61 -11.48
CA GLU A 113 6.57 16.91 -11.83
C GLU A 113 6.71 17.10 -13.35
N THR A 114 7.16 16.05 -14.07
CA THR A 114 7.39 16.16 -15.51
C THR A 114 6.11 16.07 -16.33
N THR A 115 5.03 15.61 -15.73
CA THR A 115 3.69 15.50 -16.34
C THR A 115 2.70 16.51 -15.77
N LEU A 116 3.18 17.50 -15.00
CA LEU A 116 2.32 18.54 -14.43
C LEU A 116 1.62 19.30 -15.55
N PRO A 117 0.29 19.51 -15.49
CA PRO A 117 -0.42 20.35 -16.45
C PRO A 117 0.13 21.80 -16.46
N ASN A 118 0.26 22.39 -17.64
CA ASN A 118 0.84 23.72 -17.80
C ASN A 118 0.06 24.84 -17.07
N ASP A 119 -1.23 24.61 -16.82
CA ASP A 119 -2.15 25.53 -16.16
C ASP A 119 -2.24 25.34 -14.64
N LYS A 120 -1.45 24.40 -14.05
CA LYS A 120 -1.53 24.06 -12.63
C LYS A 120 -0.20 24.13 -11.93
N THR A 121 -0.24 24.60 -10.69
CA THR A 121 0.88 24.44 -9.75
C THR A 121 0.93 23.01 -9.22
N LYS A 122 2.10 22.59 -8.73
CA LYS A 122 2.25 21.29 -8.08
C LYS A 122 1.31 21.16 -6.88
N GLU A 123 1.13 22.23 -6.11
CA GLU A 123 0.26 22.24 -4.94
C GLU A 123 -1.21 21.97 -5.30
N GLU A 124 -1.70 22.61 -6.37
CA GLU A 124 -3.05 22.37 -6.87
C GLU A 124 -3.22 20.96 -7.42
N PHE A 125 -2.23 20.46 -8.15
CA PHE A 125 -2.25 19.10 -8.69
C PHE A 125 -2.22 18.06 -7.57
N ASP A 126 -1.45 18.30 -6.51
CA ASP A 126 -1.35 17.44 -5.36
C ASP A 126 -2.65 17.38 -4.51
N LYS A 127 -3.64 18.27 -4.76
CA LYS A 127 -5.00 18.17 -4.19
C LYS A 127 -5.81 17.02 -4.79
N LYS A 128 -5.50 16.57 -6.01
CA LYS A 128 -6.12 15.38 -6.60
C LYS A 128 -5.79 14.11 -5.79
N SER A 129 -6.66 13.12 -5.91
CA SER A 129 -6.43 11.82 -5.28
C SER A 129 -5.19 11.12 -5.86
N VAL A 130 -4.62 10.18 -5.10
CA VAL A 130 -3.39 9.47 -5.50
C VAL A 130 -3.56 8.77 -6.84
N LEU A 131 -4.68 8.06 -7.05
CA LEU A 131 -4.91 7.31 -8.28
C LEU A 131 -5.16 8.23 -9.48
N GLU A 132 -5.84 9.37 -9.29
CA GLU A 132 -6.00 10.37 -10.36
C GLU A 132 -4.67 10.96 -10.80
N ARG A 133 -3.73 11.17 -9.87
CA ARG A 133 -2.36 11.62 -10.18
C ARG A 133 -1.59 10.59 -10.98
N PHE A 134 -1.67 9.29 -10.60
CA PHE A 134 -1.08 8.21 -11.39
C PHE A 134 -1.72 8.13 -12.79
N LYS A 135 -3.06 8.17 -12.85
CA LYS A 135 -3.78 8.18 -14.13
C LYS A 135 -3.27 9.30 -15.05
N HIS A 136 -3.20 10.53 -14.54
CA HIS A 136 -2.70 11.66 -15.31
C HIS A 136 -1.26 11.46 -15.77
N GLN A 137 -0.36 11.02 -14.88
CA GLN A 137 1.04 10.75 -15.19
C GLN A 137 1.18 9.72 -16.32
N LEU A 138 0.42 8.64 -16.28
CA LEU A 138 0.49 7.58 -17.28
C LEU A 138 -0.13 8.00 -18.60
N GLN A 139 -1.29 8.65 -18.59
CA GLN A 139 -1.93 9.16 -19.80
C GLN A 139 -1.06 10.20 -20.51
N THR A 140 -0.38 11.09 -19.79
CA THR A 140 0.61 12.02 -20.37
C THR A 140 1.83 11.29 -20.95
N SER A 141 2.06 10.06 -20.55
CA SER A 141 3.09 9.16 -21.10
C SER A 141 2.52 8.18 -22.13
N GLU A 142 1.33 8.46 -22.69
CA GLU A 142 0.64 7.70 -23.75
C GLU A 142 0.24 6.27 -23.32
N ILE A 143 0.13 6.00 -22.01
CA ILE A 143 -0.30 4.71 -21.47
C ILE A 143 -1.81 4.72 -21.20
N ASN A 144 -2.52 3.71 -21.72
CA ASN A 144 -3.90 3.45 -21.33
C ASN A 144 -3.97 3.02 -19.86
N THR A 145 -4.90 3.61 -19.10
CA THR A 145 -5.04 3.40 -17.67
C THR A 145 -6.26 2.55 -17.34
N ASN A 146 -6.19 1.26 -17.67
CA ASN A 146 -7.27 0.29 -17.45
C ASN A 146 -7.35 -0.16 -15.99
N HIS A 147 -6.20 -0.28 -15.33
CA HIS A 147 -6.04 -0.83 -13.97
C HIS A 147 -5.71 0.24 -12.93
N THR A 148 -5.15 1.38 -13.34
CA THR A 148 -4.69 2.44 -12.43
C THR A 148 -5.76 2.89 -11.43
N MET A 149 -7.03 3.02 -11.87
CA MET A 149 -8.13 3.45 -11.00
C MET A 149 -8.73 2.32 -10.16
N LEU A 150 -8.46 1.07 -10.51
CA LEU A 150 -8.91 -0.13 -9.82
C LEU A 150 -7.70 -1.06 -9.53
N PRO A 151 -6.75 -0.65 -8.68
CA PRO A 151 -5.59 -1.47 -8.37
C PRO A 151 -5.99 -2.83 -7.83
N ASP A 152 -5.35 -3.88 -8.32
CA ASP A 152 -5.41 -5.23 -7.77
C ASP A 152 -4.08 -5.56 -7.08
N PHE A 153 -4.14 -5.88 -5.79
CA PHE A 153 -2.99 -6.25 -4.99
C PHE A 153 -2.92 -7.76 -4.74
N SER A 154 -3.78 -8.56 -5.35
CA SER A 154 -3.88 -10.02 -5.09
C SER A 154 -2.64 -10.79 -5.51
N TRP A 155 -1.79 -10.26 -6.40
CA TRP A 155 -0.49 -10.85 -6.73
C TRP A 155 0.45 -10.96 -5.51
N SER A 156 0.19 -10.20 -4.45
CA SER A 156 0.98 -10.24 -3.21
C SER A 156 0.66 -11.43 -2.31
N CYS A 157 -0.46 -12.10 -2.52
CA CYS A 157 -0.93 -13.21 -1.68
C CYS A 157 -0.04 -14.45 -1.80
N THR A 158 -0.06 -15.27 -0.74
CA THR A 158 0.61 -16.57 -0.66
C THR A 158 -0.28 -17.57 0.06
N ASP A 159 0.07 -18.84 0.04
CA ASP A 159 -0.64 -19.85 0.83
C ASP A 159 -0.41 -19.63 2.34
N ILE A 160 -1.52 -19.58 3.10
CA ILE A 160 -1.54 -19.47 4.57
C ILE A 160 -2.30 -20.61 5.23
N SER A 161 -2.46 -21.73 4.55
CA SER A 161 -3.22 -22.88 5.06
C SER A 161 -2.71 -23.37 6.42
N LYS A 162 -1.38 -23.33 6.62
CA LYS A 162 -0.76 -23.67 7.91
C LYS A 162 -1.22 -22.73 9.04
N ILE A 163 -1.18 -21.42 8.80
CA ILE A 163 -1.62 -20.39 9.76
C ILE A 163 -3.11 -20.57 10.04
N LYS A 164 -3.93 -20.72 8.99
CA LYS A 164 -5.39 -20.93 9.14
C LYS A 164 -5.70 -22.17 9.95
N SER A 165 -4.96 -23.27 9.76
CA SER A 165 -5.12 -24.51 10.53
C SER A 165 -4.68 -24.32 11.98
N GLU A 166 -3.52 -23.73 12.24
CA GLU A 166 -2.98 -23.50 13.59
C GLU A 166 -3.94 -22.68 14.44
N TYR A 167 -4.47 -21.60 13.91
CA TYR A 167 -5.40 -20.71 14.59
C TYR A 167 -6.88 -21.08 14.39
N LYS A 168 -7.18 -22.16 13.63
CA LYS A 168 -8.54 -22.62 13.28
C LYS A 168 -9.39 -21.50 12.70
N LEU A 169 -8.87 -20.79 11.67
CA LEU A 169 -9.51 -19.64 11.02
C LEU A 169 -10.44 -20.12 9.90
N GLU A 170 -11.74 -20.19 10.17
CA GLU A 170 -12.79 -20.45 9.16
C GLU A 170 -13.48 -19.13 8.77
N LYS A 171 -14.23 -18.53 9.70
CA LYS A 171 -14.84 -17.21 9.57
C LYS A 171 -14.20 -16.27 10.58
N TYR A 172 -13.64 -15.15 10.10
CA TYR A 172 -12.95 -14.22 10.99
C TYR A 172 -13.01 -12.78 10.51
N ILE A 173 -12.95 -11.88 11.48
CA ILE A 173 -12.86 -10.44 11.28
C ILE A 173 -11.45 -10.01 11.67
N VAL A 174 -10.75 -9.28 10.77
CA VAL A 174 -9.41 -8.78 11.05
C VAL A 174 -9.49 -7.32 11.48
N LEU A 175 -8.84 -7.01 12.60
CA LEU A 175 -8.74 -5.65 13.11
C LEU A 175 -7.30 -5.12 12.96
N PHE A 176 -7.17 -3.87 12.56
CA PHE A 176 -5.90 -3.13 12.52
C PHE A 176 -5.99 -1.87 13.39
N PRO A 177 -5.87 -2.04 14.73
CA PRO A 177 -6.06 -0.96 15.70
C PRO A 177 -4.83 -0.07 15.87
N PHE A 178 -3.68 -0.44 15.27
CA PHE A 178 -2.42 0.25 15.44
C PHE A 178 -2.19 1.33 14.39
N CYS A 179 -1.23 2.19 14.64
CA CYS A 179 -0.71 3.17 13.71
C CYS A 179 0.71 3.55 14.11
N SER A 180 1.46 4.19 13.21
CA SER A 180 2.80 4.68 13.55
C SER A 180 2.77 5.57 14.79
N PRO A 181 3.70 5.41 15.75
CA PRO A 181 3.68 6.12 17.04
C PRO A 181 3.59 7.65 16.92
N HIS A 182 4.21 8.22 15.89
CA HIS A 182 4.16 9.67 15.62
C HIS A 182 2.88 10.15 14.94
N LEU A 183 1.90 9.25 14.71
CA LEU A 183 0.61 9.53 14.10
C LEU A 183 -0.54 9.08 15.03
N ALA A 184 -0.39 9.28 16.33
CA ALA A 184 -1.36 8.85 17.36
C ALA A 184 -2.80 9.34 17.09
N GLN A 185 -2.96 10.50 16.42
CA GLN A 185 -4.26 11.02 16.00
C GLN A 185 -5.01 10.12 14.99
N LYS A 186 -4.36 9.11 14.43
CA LYS A 186 -4.98 8.09 13.57
C LYS A 186 -5.57 6.92 14.37
N LYS A 187 -5.29 6.81 15.66
CA LYS A 187 -5.71 5.69 16.49
C LYS A 187 -7.13 5.90 17.00
N TRP A 188 -8.06 5.03 16.63
CA TRP A 188 -9.38 4.95 17.25
C TRP A 188 -9.28 4.14 18.56
N PRO A 189 -9.78 4.64 19.70
CA PRO A 189 -9.48 4.01 21.00
C PRO A 189 -10.43 2.87 21.39
N TYR A 190 -11.55 2.67 20.71
CA TYR A 190 -12.65 1.84 21.20
C TYR A 190 -12.71 0.42 20.57
N TYR A 191 -11.58 -0.13 20.13
CA TYR A 191 -11.56 -1.47 19.50
C TYR A 191 -12.05 -2.57 20.45
N ASN A 192 -11.66 -2.55 21.74
CA ASN A 192 -12.11 -3.57 22.71
C ASN A 192 -13.63 -3.49 22.94
N GLU A 193 -14.20 -2.29 23.04
CA GLU A 193 -15.66 -2.12 23.13
C GLU A 193 -16.37 -2.64 21.87
N LEU A 194 -15.83 -2.38 20.68
CA LEU A 194 -16.36 -2.92 19.44
C LEU A 194 -16.30 -4.45 19.40
N ILE A 195 -15.21 -5.06 19.88
CA ILE A 195 -15.06 -6.51 19.98
C ILE A 195 -16.18 -7.12 20.82
N GLU A 196 -16.48 -6.54 21.99
CA GLU A 196 -17.55 -7.03 22.87
C GLU A 196 -18.93 -6.91 22.19
N LYS A 197 -19.20 -5.83 21.44
CA LYS A 197 -20.44 -5.69 20.66
C LYS A 197 -20.56 -6.74 19.56
N ILE A 198 -19.47 -6.99 18.82
CA ILE A 198 -19.45 -8.01 17.76
C ILE A 198 -19.71 -9.40 18.36
N LYS A 199 -19.04 -9.76 19.47
CA LYS A 199 -19.28 -11.02 20.17
C LYS A 199 -20.73 -11.14 20.66
N GLY A 200 -21.27 -10.08 21.24
CA GLY A 200 -22.67 -10.05 21.73
C GLY A 200 -23.71 -10.27 20.63
N GLN A 201 -23.47 -9.73 19.42
CA GLN A 201 -24.41 -9.85 18.30
C GLN A 201 -24.27 -11.15 17.52
N TYR A 202 -23.05 -11.61 17.28
CA TYR A 202 -22.78 -12.74 16.38
C TYR A 202 -22.38 -14.01 17.14
N ASN A 203 -22.37 -13.96 18.47
CA ASN A 203 -21.82 -15.02 19.31
C ASN A 203 -20.41 -15.41 18.80
N ASP A 204 -20.01 -16.64 18.88
CA ASP A 204 -18.70 -17.10 18.42
C ASP A 204 -18.66 -17.48 16.91
N LEU A 205 -19.63 -16.98 16.11
CA LEU A 205 -19.68 -17.29 14.67
C LEU A 205 -18.43 -16.79 13.92
N TYR A 206 -17.84 -15.67 14.38
CA TYR A 206 -16.65 -15.08 13.79
C TYR A 206 -15.52 -14.98 14.83
N LYS A 207 -14.35 -15.51 14.52
CA LYS A 207 -13.15 -15.19 15.30
C LYS A 207 -12.73 -13.75 15.03
N ILE A 208 -12.42 -13.02 16.07
CA ILE A 208 -11.89 -11.67 15.96
C ILE A 208 -10.38 -11.75 16.15
N VAL A 209 -9.64 -11.28 15.14
CA VAL A 209 -8.18 -11.41 15.08
C VAL A 209 -7.50 -10.07 14.86
N VAL A 210 -6.27 -9.96 15.34
CA VAL A 210 -5.33 -8.87 15.01
C VAL A 210 -4.07 -9.48 14.40
N ALA A 211 -3.48 -8.79 13.43
CA ALA A 211 -2.21 -9.15 12.84
C ALA A 211 -1.25 -7.95 12.96
N PRO A 212 -0.50 -7.85 14.06
CA PRO A 212 0.36 -6.70 14.34
C PRO A 212 1.60 -6.70 13.45
N GLY A 213 2.15 -5.50 13.21
CA GLY A 213 3.50 -5.34 12.70
C GLY A 213 4.56 -5.77 13.73
N PRO A 214 5.85 -5.89 13.32
CA PRO A 214 6.90 -6.36 14.21
C PRO A 214 7.03 -5.56 15.52
N ASP A 215 6.82 -4.24 15.45
CA ASP A 215 6.95 -3.34 16.60
C ASP A 215 5.65 -3.23 17.42
N GLU A 216 4.55 -3.85 16.95
CA GLU A 216 3.20 -3.74 17.53
C GLU A 216 2.78 -5.01 18.31
N ILE A 217 3.62 -6.07 18.32
CA ILE A 217 3.29 -7.37 18.93
C ILE A 217 2.97 -7.22 20.44
N ASN A 218 3.68 -6.36 21.15
CA ASN A 218 3.42 -6.12 22.56
C ASN A 218 2.10 -5.37 22.78
N ASP A 219 1.81 -4.37 21.96
CA ASP A 219 0.57 -3.59 22.04
C ASP A 219 -0.65 -4.44 21.69
N ALA A 220 -0.46 -5.48 20.87
CA ALA A 220 -1.53 -6.42 20.52
C ALA A 220 -2.06 -7.22 21.71
N LYS A 221 -1.32 -7.34 22.80
CA LYS A 221 -1.76 -7.98 24.04
C LYS A 221 -2.87 -7.22 24.76
N ASP A 222 -2.99 -5.91 24.52
CA ASP A 222 -4.01 -5.04 25.10
C ASP A 222 -5.33 -5.07 24.30
N ILE A 223 -5.35 -5.79 23.17
CA ILE A 223 -6.54 -5.96 22.33
C ILE A 223 -7.18 -7.32 22.65
N SER A 224 -8.47 -7.33 22.97
CA SER A 224 -9.24 -8.54 23.35
C SER A 224 -9.55 -9.46 22.14
N ALA A 225 -8.59 -9.58 21.21
CA ALA A 225 -8.68 -10.37 19.98
C ALA A 225 -7.54 -11.39 19.89
N LEU A 226 -7.72 -12.42 19.08
CA LEU A 226 -6.68 -13.43 18.84
C LEU A 226 -5.54 -12.82 18.02
N CYS A 227 -4.33 -12.82 18.56
CA CYS A 227 -3.15 -12.29 17.85
C CYS A 227 -2.59 -13.36 16.91
N ILE A 228 -2.55 -13.06 15.61
CA ILE A 228 -2.04 -13.95 14.56
C ILE A 228 -0.58 -13.65 14.28
N LEU A 229 0.27 -14.65 14.48
CA LEU A 229 1.71 -14.60 14.26
C LEU A 229 2.15 -15.85 13.48
N ASP A 230 3.27 -15.78 12.79
CA ASP A 230 3.94 -16.95 12.22
C ASP A 230 5.18 -17.28 13.05
N ASN A 231 5.17 -18.42 13.75
CA ASN A 231 6.24 -18.85 14.66
C ASN A 231 6.66 -17.74 15.66
N GLY A 232 5.68 -17.04 16.24
CA GLY A 232 5.89 -15.95 17.21
C GLY A 232 6.37 -14.62 16.61
N LYS A 233 6.40 -14.50 15.30
CA LYS A 233 6.78 -13.27 14.57
C LYS A 233 5.59 -12.68 13.83
N ALA A 234 5.63 -11.38 13.57
CA ALA A 234 4.66 -10.74 12.69
C ALA A 234 4.63 -11.42 11.31
N LEU A 235 3.44 -11.49 10.73
CA LEU A 235 3.27 -12.01 9.37
C LEU A 235 4.09 -11.19 8.37
N ASP A 236 4.65 -11.84 7.36
CA ASP A 236 5.19 -11.12 6.21
C ASP A 236 4.05 -10.48 5.39
N ILE A 237 4.40 -9.59 4.47
CA ILE A 237 3.39 -8.83 3.70
C ILE A 237 2.52 -9.78 2.87
N SER A 238 3.05 -10.87 2.35
CA SER A 238 2.29 -11.83 1.55
C SER A 238 1.31 -12.65 2.39
N GLN A 239 1.74 -13.10 3.57
CA GLN A 239 0.88 -13.78 4.53
C GLN A 239 -0.22 -12.85 5.03
N LEU A 240 0.13 -11.59 5.32
CA LEU A 240 -0.84 -10.56 5.73
C LEU A 240 -1.85 -10.28 4.61
N SER A 241 -1.42 -10.20 3.35
CA SER A 241 -2.31 -10.04 2.20
C SER A 241 -3.33 -11.16 2.12
N SER A 242 -2.90 -12.40 2.28
CA SER A 242 -3.80 -13.55 2.24
C SER A 242 -4.74 -13.58 3.44
N LEU A 243 -4.26 -13.26 4.65
CA LEU A 243 -5.12 -13.16 5.83
C LEU A 243 -6.22 -12.10 5.64
N ILE A 244 -5.88 -10.95 5.07
CA ILE A 244 -6.83 -9.87 4.75
C ILE A 244 -7.83 -10.34 3.69
N LYS A 245 -7.35 -10.92 2.60
CA LYS A 245 -8.18 -11.33 1.46
C LYS A 245 -9.21 -12.39 1.83
N ASP A 246 -8.84 -13.34 2.68
CA ASP A 246 -9.68 -14.45 3.12
C ASP A 246 -10.60 -14.09 4.30
N SER A 247 -10.50 -12.87 4.85
CA SER A 247 -11.31 -12.43 5.98
C SER A 247 -12.77 -12.18 5.59
N SER A 248 -13.68 -12.38 6.53
CA SER A 248 -15.09 -12.01 6.35
C SER A 248 -15.29 -10.50 6.37
N PHE A 249 -14.47 -9.78 7.14
CA PHE A 249 -14.53 -8.33 7.24
C PHE A 249 -13.23 -7.75 7.82
N VAL A 250 -12.89 -6.53 7.43
CA VAL A 250 -11.72 -5.79 7.93
C VAL A 250 -12.16 -4.49 8.59
N ILE A 251 -11.62 -4.17 9.76
CA ILE A 251 -11.81 -2.86 10.40
C ILE A 251 -10.42 -2.30 10.74
N ALA A 252 -10.10 -1.15 10.19
CA ALA A 252 -8.76 -0.59 10.28
C ALA A 252 -8.75 0.92 10.54
N ASN A 253 -7.75 1.40 11.24
CA ASN A 253 -7.35 2.80 11.15
C ASN A 253 -6.77 3.11 9.76
N ASP A 254 -6.58 4.39 9.40
CA ASP A 254 -5.89 4.79 8.16
C ASP A 254 -4.41 4.37 8.19
N THR A 255 -4.12 3.16 7.74
CA THR A 255 -2.81 2.51 7.79
C THR A 255 -2.54 1.69 6.54
N GLY A 256 -1.31 1.17 6.39
CA GLY A 256 -0.93 0.30 5.27
C GLY A 256 -1.87 -0.89 5.06
N PRO A 257 -2.22 -1.67 6.09
CA PRO A 257 -3.19 -2.77 5.99
C PRO A 257 -4.58 -2.36 5.50
N ALA A 258 -5.09 -1.16 5.84
CA ALA A 258 -6.35 -0.66 5.29
C ALA A 258 -6.30 -0.49 3.77
N HIS A 259 -5.20 0.05 3.26
CA HIS A 259 -4.98 0.17 1.80
C HIS A 259 -4.83 -1.20 1.14
N MET A 260 -4.14 -2.14 1.80
CA MET A 260 -4.10 -3.53 1.31
C MET A 260 -5.51 -4.10 1.19
N ALA A 261 -6.34 -3.99 2.23
CA ALA A 261 -7.71 -4.49 2.25
C ALA A 261 -8.56 -3.91 1.10
N ALA A 262 -8.48 -2.60 0.89
CA ALA A 262 -9.18 -1.93 -0.19
C ALA A 262 -8.79 -2.48 -1.57
N HIS A 263 -7.49 -2.74 -1.80
CA HIS A 263 -6.97 -3.18 -3.10
C HIS A 263 -6.86 -4.71 -3.25
N LEU A 264 -7.17 -5.47 -2.19
CA LEU A 264 -7.40 -6.91 -2.23
C LEU A 264 -8.88 -7.27 -2.47
N GLY A 265 -9.76 -6.26 -2.53
CA GLY A 265 -11.21 -6.46 -2.69
C GLY A 265 -11.90 -6.98 -1.42
N ALA A 266 -11.26 -6.87 -0.25
CA ALA A 266 -11.84 -7.28 1.02
C ALA A 266 -13.06 -6.43 1.39
N LYS A 267 -14.04 -7.02 2.07
CA LYS A 267 -15.13 -6.26 2.72
C LYS A 267 -14.58 -5.57 3.96
N GLY A 268 -14.95 -4.31 4.18
CA GLY A 268 -14.46 -3.66 5.40
C GLY A 268 -14.69 -2.17 5.50
N LEU A 269 -14.15 -1.65 6.60
CA LEU A 269 -14.20 -0.25 6.98
C LEU A 269 -12.81 0.27 7.34
N THR A 270 -12.56 1.53 7.00
CA THR A 270 -11.42 2.28 7.52
C THR A 270 -11.88 3.55 8.21
N LEU A 271 -11.20 3.89 9.30
CA LEU A 271 -11.56 5.00 10.16
C LEU A 271 -10.57 6.17 9.96
N PHE A 272 -11.11 7.32 9.55
CA PHE A 272 -10.33 8.53 9.30
C PHE A 272 -10.66 9.63 10.30
N GLY A 273 -9.62 10.24 10.84
CA GLY A 273 -9.70 11.54 11.50
C GLY A 273 -9.50 12.70 10.52
N SER A 274 -9.16 13.88 11.06
CA SER A 274 -8.96 15.12 10.27
C SER A 274 -7.64 15.20 9.51
N HIS A 275 -6.70 14.25 9.73
CA HIS A 275 -5.34 14.30 9.19
C HIS A 275 -5.26 14.14 7.65
N THR A 276 -6.22 13.46 7.04
CA THR A 276 -6.38 13.29 5.59
C THR A 276 -7.82 12.87 5.28
N THR A 277 -8.16 12.67 4.01
CA THR A 277 -9.48 12.20 3.60
C THR A 277 -9.39 10.89 2.80
N ALA A 278 -10.45 10.08 2.88
CA ALA A 278 -10.58 8.85 2.11
C ALA A 278 -10.45 9.10 0.60
N TYR A 279 -10.99 10.22 0.11
CA TYR A 279 -10.83 10.67 -1.29
C TYR A 279 -9.36 10.90 -1.64
N LYS A 280 -8.65 11.68 -0.81
CA LYS A 280 -7.25 12.05 -1.06
C LYS A 280 -6.35 10.82 -1.24
N VAL A 281 -6.58 9.82 -0.43
CA VAL A 281 -5.80 8.57 -0.45
C VAL A 281 -6.45 7.48 -1.32
N SER A 282 -7.54 7.77 -2.01
CA SER A 282 -8.22 6.86 -2.94
C SER A 282 -8.50 5.47 -2.36
N ILE A 283 -8.97 5.38 -1.10
CA ILE A 283 -9.09 4.09 -0.41
C ILE A 283 -10.46 3.43 -0.62
N GLU A 284 -11.53 4.21 -0.87
CA GLU A 284 -12.86 3.64 -1.00
C GLU A 284 -13.02 2.77 -2.24
N ARG A 285 -13.66 1.63 -2.04
CA ARG A 285 -14.01 0.62 -3.07
C ARG A 285 -15.45 0.17 -2.88
N GLU A 286 -15.94 -0.65 -3.80
CA GLU A 286 -17.29 -1.21 -3.71
C GLU A 286 -17.55 -1.85 -2.35
N ASN A 287 -16.65 -2.71 -1.90
CA ASN A 287 -16.77 -3.48 -0.65
C ASN A 287 -15.99 -2.87 0.53
N PHE A 288 -15.24 -1.78 0.33
CA PHE A 288 -14.39 -1.17 1.37
C PHE A 288 -14.71 0.30 1.53
N LYS A 289 -15.29 0.69 2.67
CA LYS A 289 -15.81 2.04 2.90
C LYS A 289 -15.00 2.78 3.97
N ALA A 290 -15.12 4.09 3.99
CA ALA A 290 -14.49 4.94 4.99
C ALA A 290 -15.54 5.59 5.90
N ILE A 291 -15.21 5.70 7.20
CA ILE A 291 -15.90 6.58 8.14
C ILE A 291 -14.97 7.75 8.40
N GLN A 292 -15.38 8.94 7.99
CA GLN A 292 -14.61 10.17 8.16
C GLN A 292 -15.21 11.01 9.28
N VAL A 293 -14.40 11.36 10.26
CA VAL A 293 -14.76 12.25 11.37
C VAL A 293 -13.65 13.26 11.66
N ASN A 294 -13.95 14.34 12.35
CA ASN A 294 -12.93 15.32 12.75
C ASN A 294 -12.02 14.79 13.86
N ASP A 295 -12.58 13.97 14.76
CA ASP A 295 -11.88 13.44 15.92
C ASP A 295 -12.32 11.98 16.15
N LEU A 296 -11.38 11.05 16.02
CA LEU A 296 -11.64 9.63 16.22
C LEU A 296 -12.05 9.29 17.65
N ALA A 297 -11.62 10.05 18.65
CA ALA A 297 -12.05 9.84 20.02
C ALA A 297 -13.55 10.12 20.25
N LYS A 298 -14.21 10.83 19.31
CA LYS A 298 -15.65 11.10 19.34
C LYS A 298 -16.47 10.16 18.46
N LEU A 299 -15.83 9.26 17.74
CA LEU A 299 -16.52 8.25 16.95
C LEU A 299 -16.96 7.10 17.85
N SER A 300 -18.28 6.99 18.08
CA SER A 300 -18.83 5.93 18.93
C SER A 300 -18.73 4.55 18.29
N THR A 301 -18.64 3.52 19.13
CA THR A 301 -18.67 2.12 18.72
C THR A 301 -19.95 1.74 17.98
N ASP A 302 -21.11 2.31 18.36
CA ASP A 302 -22.39 2.06 17.65
C ASP A 302 -22.30 2.48 16.18
N LYS A 303 -21.78 3.68 15.91
CA LYS A 303 -21.64 4.15 14.52
C LYS A 303 -20.72 3.28 13.68
N VAL A 304 -19.69 2.69 14.26
CA VAL A 304 -18.80 1.76 13.57
C VAL A 304 -19.50 0.43 13.39
N PHE A 305 -20.15 -0.09 14.44
CA PHE A 305 -20.86 -1.36 14.45
C PHE A 305 -21.98 -1.41 13.43
N ASP A 306 -22.80 -0.36 13.32
CA ASP A 306 -23.91 -0.25 12.35
C ASP A 306 -23.46 -0.31 10.89
N LYS A 307 -22.18 -0.12 10.61
CA LYS A 307 -21.59 -0.24 9.26
C LYS A 307 -21.00 -1.62 8.98
N ILE A 308 -20.96 -2.50 9.98
CA ILE A 308 -20.45 -3.87 9.79
C ILE A 308 -21.56 -4.70 9.13
N ASN A 309 -21.30 -5.13 7.90
CA ASN A 309 -22.22 -6.02 7.16
C ASN A 309 -21.51 -7.35 6.89
N LEU A 310 -21.90 -8.38 7.64
CA LEU A 310 -21.36 -9.74 7.56
C LEU A 310 -22.23 -10.69 6.74
N ASN A 311 -23.31 -10.19 6.16
CA ASN A 311 -24.24 -10.96 5.32
C ASN A 311 -23.73 -11.06 3.88
#